data_26f8167ad936c325314827ffb09f095c
#
_entry.id   26f8167ad936c325314827ffb09f095c
#
_cell.length_a   1.000
_cell.length_b   1.000
_cell.length_c   1.000
_cell.angle_alpha   90.00
_cell.angle_beta   90.00
_cell.angle_gamma   90.00
#
_symmetry.space_group_name_H-M   'P 1'
#
loop_
_entity.id
_entity.type
_entity.pdbx_description
1 polymer ?
#
loop_
_entity_poly.entity_id
_entity_poly.type
_entity_poly.pdbx_seq_one_letter_code
_entity_poly.pdbx_strand_id
1 'polypeptide(L)'
;MFMQSLRGKKLIVFDLDKTLSESKQPMDDEMAALLCLLLELKKVAVISGGSFTQFQKQFVPKLTRGRREHLFLFPTCGSAFYRHGKRGWENVYTETLSEEDKRRIFEAFEKMFDEVGFVLPEKVYGELIEDRATQITFAGFGSQAPLPLKSVWDPDRRKRLAMIAVLTRLIPEFEIRTGGTSSIDVTRKGIDKAHGIRQMEKHLNMPIQDMVFV
;
A
#
# COMPACT_ATOMS: atom_id res chain seq x y z
N MET A 1 -16.74 28.17 5.92
CA MET A 1 -16.35 27.40 7.14
C MET A 1 -15.36 26.29 6.83
N PHE A 2 -15.62 25.39 5.87
CA PHE A 2 -14.72 24.28 5.51
C PHE A 2 -13.29 24.73 5.06
N MET A 3 -13.20 25.72 4.18
CA MET A 3 -11.92 26.27 3.68
C MET A 3 -11.04 26.93 4.75
N GLN A 4 -11.63 27.49 5.82
CA GLN A 4 -10.86 28.07 6.92
C GLN A 4 -10.24 27.00 7.83
N SER A 5 -10.87 25.83 7.98
CA SER A 5 -10.33 24.72 8.77
C SER A 5 -9.08 24.08 8.13
N LEU A 6 -8.93 24.16 6.80
CA LEU A 6 -7.79 23.60 6.07
C LEU A 6 -6.54 24.50 6.12
N ARG A 7 -6.69 25.81 6.31
CA ARG A 7 -5.54 26.75 6.35
C ARG A 7 -4.55 26.45 7.48
N GLY A 8 -5.04 25.98 8.63
CA GLY A 8 -4.22 25.62 9.78
C GLY A 8 -3.54 24.25 9.67
N LYS A 9 -3.91 23.40 8.72
CA LYS A 9 -3.34 22.06 8.58
C LYS A 9 -1.92 22.12 8.01
N LYS A 10 -1.03 21.33 8.61
CA LYS A 10 0.40 21.32 8.29
C LYS A 10 0.79 20.16 7.38
N LEU A 11 0.01 19.06 7.39
CA LEU A 11 0.22 17.87 6.59
C LEU A 11 -1.06 17.48 5.86
N ILE A 12 -0.95 17.25 4.56
CA ILE A 12 -2.02 16.66 3.75
C ILE A 12 -1.62 15.22 3.46
N VAL A 13 -2.49 14.28 3.85
CA VAL A 13 -2.27 12.84 3.69
C VAL A 13 -3.19 12.34 2.59
N PHE A 14 -2.61 11.80 1.53
CA PHE A 14 -3.34 11.20 0.43
C PHE A 14 -3.25 9.68 0.47
N ASP A 15 -4.37 9.01 0.13
CA ASP A 15 -4.29 7.67 -0.43
C ASP A 15 -3.68 7.75 -1.84
N LEU A 16 -3.13 6.65 -2.34
CA LEU A 16 -2.55 6.59 -3.68
C LEU A 16 -3.57 6.12 -4.70
N ASP A 17 -4.05 4.88 -4.56
CA ASP A 17 -4.93 4.25 -5.53
C ASP A 17 -6.35 4.84 -5.48
N LYS A 18 -6.87 5.31 -6.62
CA LYS A 18 -8.18 5.98 -6.76
C LYS A 18 -8.27 7.36 -6.08
N THR A 19 -7.12 7.91 -5.67
CA THR A 19 -7.03 9.27 -5.12
C THR A 19 -6.03 10.11 -5.92
N LEU A 20 -4.74 9.76 -5.90
CA LEU A 20 -3.72 10.45 -6.71
C LEU A 20 -3.55 9.84 -8.10
N SER A 21 -3.91 8.59 -8.29
CA SER A 21 -3.88 7.92 -9.58
C SER A 21 -4.91 6.79 -9.63
N GLU A 22 -5.27 6.35 -10.83
CA GLU A 22 -6.02 5.11 -11.02
C GLU A 22 -5.25 3.92 -10.43
N SER A 23 -6.00 2.90 -9.98
CA SER A 23 -5.39 1.75 -9.28
C SER A 23 -4.26 1.12 -10.08
N LYS A 24 -3.05 1.20 -9.53
CA LYS A 24 -1.80 0.67 -10.11
C LYS A 24 -1.44 1.25 -11.48
N GLN A 25 -2.00 2.41 -11.83
CA GLN A 25 -1.65 3.15 -13.05
C GLN A 25 -0.74 4.33 -12.71
N PRO A 26 0.09 4.77 -13.65
CA PRO A 26 0.83 6.02 -13.49
C PRO A 26 -0.11 7.20 -13.23
N MET A 27 0.29 8.11 -12.34
CA MET A 27 -0.39 9.38 -12.12
C MET A 27 -0.37 10.19 -13.42
N ASP A 28 -1.48 10.85 -13.75
CA ASP A 28 -1.56 11.74 -14.91
C ASP A 28 -0.77 13.03 -14.71
N ASP A 29 -0.56 13.77 -15.79
CA ASP A 29 0.31 14.95 -15.77
C ASP A 29 -0.37 16.15 -15.10
N GLU A 30 -1.71 16.25 -15.10
CA GLU A 30 -2.46 17.30 -14.41
C GLU A 30 -2.34 17.12 -12.89
N MET A 31 -2.61 15.92 -12.38
CA MET A 31 -2.46 15.60 -10.97
C MET A 31 -1.00 15.77 -10.50
N ALA A 32 -0.04 15.39 -11.35
CA ALA A 32 1.38 15.60 -11.06
C ALA A 32 1.74 17.08 -10.92
N ALA A 33 1.22 17.94 -11.80
CA ALA A 33 1.44 19.37 -11.75
C ALA A 33 0.84 19.99 -10.47
N LEU A 34 -0.40 19.59 -10.11
CA LEU A 34 -1.06 20.04 -8.87
C LEU A 34 -0.32 19.61 -7.62
N LEU A 35 0.14 18.36 -7.58
CA LEU A 35 0.92 17.83 -6.45
C LEU A 35 2.27 18.55 -6.33
N CYS A 36 2.93 18.85 -7.44
CA CYS A 36 4.16 19.65 -7.43
C CYS A 36 3.93 21.06 -6.85
N LEU A 37 2.85 21.73 -7.22
CA LEU A 37 2.49 23.05 -6.65
C LEU A 37 2.17 22.96 -5.16
N LEU A 38 1.46 21.90 -4.75
CA LEU A 38 1.13 21.67 -3.34
C LEU A 38 2.40 21.47 -2.50
N LEU A 39 3.39 20.76 -3.01
CA LEU A 39 4.68 20.51 -2.33
C LEU A 39 5.50 21.81 -2.09
N GLU A 40 5.27 22.87 -2.85
CA GLU A 40 5.88 24.18 -2.55
C GLU A 40 5.25 24.82 -1.31
N LEU A 41 3.99 24.54 -1.01
CA LEU A 41 3.20 25.22 0.00
C LEU A 41 3.03 24.42 1.29
N LYS A 42 2.98 23.08 1.19
CA LYS A 42 2.60 22.19 2.28
C LYS A 42 3.45 20.92 2.31
N LYS A 43 3.54 20.31 3.48
CA LYS A 43 4.01 18.94 3.61
C LYS A 43 2.91 17.97 3.16
N VAL A 44 3.31 16.94 2.44
CA VAL A 44 2.41 15.91 1.91
C VAL A 44 2.91 14.55 2.33
N ALA A 45 2.02 13.70 2.81
CA ALA A 45 2.27 12.28 2.99
C ALA A 45 1.40 11.48 2.01
N VAL A 46 1.95 10.42 1.45
CA VAL A 46 1.19 9.46 0.63
C VAL A 46 1.26 8.11 1.30
N ILE A 47 0.10 7.50 1.55
CA ILE A 47 -0.04 6.18 2.18
C ILE A 47 -0.80 5.24 1.25
N SER A 48 -0.33 4.00 1.12
CA SER A 48 -0.99 2.96 0.32
C SER A 48 -0.63 1.56 0.82
N GLY A 49 -1.45 0.56 0.51
CA GLY A 49 -1.09 -0.86 0.67
C GLY A 49 0.00 -1.34 -0.29
N GLY A 50 0.37 -0.54 -1.30
CA GLY A 50 1.42 -0.85 -2.26
C GLY A 50 2.84 -0.74 -1.67
N SER A 51 3.80 -1.45 -2.30
CA SER A 51 5.21 -1.39 -1.92
C SER A 51 5.88 -0.06 -2.33
N PHE A 52 7.06 0.24 -1.78
CA PHE A 52 7.84 1.42 -2.19
C PHE A 52 8.18 1.40 -3.69
N THR A 53 8.46 0.22 -4.24
CA THR A 53 8.69 0.05 -5.69
C THR A 53 7.45 0.46 -6.51
N GLN A 54 6.25 0.20 -6.00
CA GLN A 54 5.02 0.67 -6.65
C GLN A 54 4.93 2.21 -6.63
N PHE A 55 5.24 2.87 -5.52
CA PHE A 55 5.32 4.33 -5.46
C PHE A 55 6.31 4.90 -6.47
N GLN A 56 7.50 4.29 -6.58
CA GLN A 56 8.53 4.69 -7.53
C GLN A 56 8.11 4.52 -8.99
N LYS A 57 7.24 3.58 -9.30
CA LYS A 57 6.71 3.38 -10.67
C LYS A 57 5.49 4.26 -10.96
N GLN A 58 4.63 4.45 -9.97
CA GLN A 58 3.29 4.98 -10.16
C GLN A 58 3.26 6.51 -10.16
N PHE A 59 3.97 7.20 -9.26
CA PHE A 59 3.86 8.65 -9.20
C PHE A 59 5.19 9.40 -8.98
N VAL A 60 6.16 8.84 -8.28
CA VAL A 60 7.43 9.53 -8.00
C VAL A 60 8.13 10.06 -9.26
N PRO A 61 8.21 9.32 -10.39
CA PRO A 61 8.84 9.83 -11.61
C PRO A 61 8.13 11.03 -12.24
N LYS A 62 6.84 11.19 -11.98
CA LYS A 62 6.03 12.30 -12.50
C LYS A 62 6.29 13.62 -11.75
N LEU A 63 6.89 13.57 -10.57
CA LEU A 63 7.23 14.76 -9.79
C LEU A 63 8.53 15.38 -10.32
N THR A 64 8.43 16.19 -11.35
CA THR A 64 9.59 16.80 -12.03
C THR A 64 10.10 18.04 -11.32
N ARG A 65 9.28 18.68 -10.46
CA ARG A 65 9.57 19.89 -9.70
C ARG A 65 8.91 19.83 -8.33
N GLY A 66 9.12 20.84 -7.50
CA GLY A 66 8.57 20.90 -6.13
C GLY A 66 9.58 20.43 -5.07
N ARG A 67 9.28 20.78 -3.84
CA ARG A 67 10.14 20.51 -2.68
C ARG A 67 9.97 19.07 -2.22
N ARG A 68 10.75 18.17 -2.80
CA ARG A 68 10.68 16.72 -2.48
C ARG A 68 10.93 16.41 -1.00
N GLU A 69 11.66 17.29 -0.28
CA GLU A 69 11.82 17.20 1.17
C GLU A 69 10.52 17.39 1.95
N HIS A 70 9.47 17.91 1.32
CA HIS A 70 8.12 17.99 1.86
C HIS A 70 7.27 16.74 1.59
N LEU A 71 7.79 15.77 0.83
CA LEU A 71 7.06 14.54 0.48
C LEU A 71 7.52 13.36 1.34
N PHE A 72 6.55 12.71 1.98
CA PHE A 72 6.73 11.57 2.86
C PHE A 72 5.95 10.37 2.33
N LEU A 73 6.59 9.22 2.20
CA LEU A 73 6.00 8.02 1.60
C LEU A 73 5.83 6.94 2.65
N PHE A 74 4.60 6.45 2.79
CA PHE A 74 4.21 5.41 3.74
C PHE A 74 3.62 4.20 2.99
N PRO A 75 4.48 3.38 2.33
CA PRO A 75 4.04 2.15 1.68
C PRO A 75 3.58 1.11 2.71
N THR A 76 2.91 0.05 2.21
CA THR A 76 2.40 -1.07 3.01
C THR A 76 1.66 -0.62 4.27
N CYS A 77 0.71 0.32 4.08
CA CYS A 77 -0.10 0.92 5.15
C CYS A 77 0.71 1.57 6.29
N GLY A 78 1.92 2.07 5.97
CA GLY A 78 2.79 2.73 6.95
C GLY A 78 3.66 1.79 7.76
N SER A 79 3.78 0.50 7.39
CA SER A 79 4.80 -0.39 7.96
C SER A 79 6.21 -0.10 7.44
N ALA A 80 6.34 0.81 6.49
CA ALA A 80 7.61 1.43 6.11
C ALA A 80 7.43 2.93 5.88
N PHE A 81 8.50 3.68 6.07
CA PHE A 81 8.53 5.12 5.85
C PHE A 81 9.78 5.53 5.08
N TYR A 82 9.56 6.33 4.04
CA TYR A 82 10.62 6.94 3.22
C TYR A 82 10.45 8.45 3.18
N ARG A 83 11.56 9.17 3.26
CA ARG A 83 11.64 10.61 3.04
C ARG A 83 12.70 10.92 1.99
N HIS A 84 12.61 12.07 1.36
CA HIS A 84 13.63 12.52 0.44
C HIS A 84 14.70 13.32 1.18
N GLY A 85 15.91 12.79 1.22
CA GLY A 85 17.08 13.44 1.80
C GLY A 85 18.00 14.02 0.71
N LYS A 86 19.19 14.47 1.10
CA LYS A 86 20.18 15.08 0.19
C LYS A 86 20.65 14.14 -0.94
N ARG A 87 20.65 12.82 -0.70
CA ARG A 87 21.13 11.80 -1.63
C ARG A 87 20.01 11.03 -2.34
N GLY A 88 18.76 11.46 -2.19
CA GLY A 88 17.58 10.78 -2.72
C GLY A 88 16.69 10.20 -1.62
N TRP A 89 15.92 9.17 -1.93
CA TRP A 89 15.01 8.52 -0.99
C TRP A 89 15.78 7.75 0.09
N GLU A 90 15.50 8.07 1.34
CA GLU A 90 16.04 7.43 2.53
C GLU A 90 14.94 6.62 3.21
N ASN A 91 15.21 5.34 3.47
CA ASN A 91 14.35 4.55 4.35
C ASN A 91 14.59 4.96 5.80
N VAL A 92 13.53 5.36 6.49
CA VAL A 92 13.59 5.77 7.90
C VAL A 92 13.34 4.58 8.81
N TYR A 93 12.36 3.75 8.48
CA TYR A 93 12.11 2.46 9.13
C TYR A 93 11.37 1.50 8.19
N THR A 94 11.48 0.21 8.50
CA THR A 94 10.69 -0.86 7.89
C THR A 94 10.38 -1.90 8.97
N GLU A 95 9.11 -2.15 9.22
CA GLU A 95 8.62 -3.16 10.17
C GLU A 95 8.51 -4.51 9.46
N THR A 96 9.64 -5.17 9.18
CA THR A 96 9.69 -6.42 8.44
C THR A 96 9.02 -7.56 9.21
N LEU A 97 8.36 -8.47 8.48
CA LEU A 97 8.02 -9.79 9.00
C LEU A 97 9.29 -10.56 9.31
N SER A 98 9.31 -11.34 10.41
CA SER A 98 10.41 -12.25 10.67
C SER A 98 10.42 -13.39 9.63
N GLU A 99 11.57 -14.05 9.43
CA GLU A 99 11.64 -15.20 8.52
C GLU A 99 10.71 -16.35 8.98
N GLU A 100 10.52 -16.50 10.29
CA GLU A 100 9.55 -17.45 10.86
C GLU A 100 8.11 -17.05 10.50
N ASP A 101 7.74 -15.75 10.62
CA ASP A 101 6.42 -15.27 10.22
C ASP A 101 6.17 -15.54 8.73
N LYS A 102 7.16 -15.22 7.88
CA LYS A 102 7.07 -15.47 6.43
C LYS A 102 6.86 -16.96 6.13
N ARG A 103 7.69 -17.84 6.73
CA ARG A 103 7.57 -19.30 6.54
C ARG A 103 6.15 -19.78 6.89
N ARG A 104 5.62 -19.36 8.05
CA ARG A 104 4.25 -19.72 8.49
C ARG A 104 3.18 -19.21 7.53
N ILE A 105 3.33 -18.00 7.01
CA ILE A 105 2.39 -17.43 6.03
C ILE A 105 2.43 -18.22 4.71
N PHE A 106 3.62 -18.56 4.20
CA PHE A 106 3.74 -19.37 2.97
C PHE A 106 3.12 -20.76 3.14
N GLU A 107 3.40 -21.46 4.24
CA GLU A 107 2.78 -22.75 4.57
C GLU A 107 1.25 -22.65 4.69
N ALA A 108 0.74 -21.53 5.21
CA ALA A 108 -0.70 -21.31 5.30
C ALA A 108 -1.33 -21.09 3.92
N PHE A 109 -0.64 -20.42 2.99
CA PHE A 109 -1.10 -20.27 1.61
C PHE A 109 -1.16 -21.63 0.90
N GLU A 110 -0.15 -22.48 1.04
CA GLU A 110 -0.15 -23.83 0.46
C GLU A 110 -1.36 -24.65 0.95
N LYS A 111 -1.55 -24.73 2.26
CA LYS A 111 -2.70 -25.42 2.86
C LYS A 111 -4.05 -24.83 2.41
N MET A 112 -4.12 -23.51 2.28
CA MET A 112 -5.33 -22.82 1.84
C MET A 112 -5.63 -23.16 0.37
N PHE A 113 -4.62 -23.21 -0.51
CA PHE A 113 -4.81 -23.59 -1.92
C PHE A 113 -5.39 -25.00 -2.06
N ASP A 114 -4.86 -25.95 -1.28
CA ASP A 114 -5.37 -27.32 -1.26
C ASP A 114 -6.83 -27.37 -0.77
N GLU A 115 -7.15 -26.68 0.32
CA GLU A 115 -8.48 -26.71 0.95
C GLU A 115 -9.56 -26.06 0.07
N VAL A 116 -9.25 -24.94 -0.61
CA VAL A 116 -10.22 -24.28 -1.50
C VAL A 116 -10.23 -24.84 -2.92
N GLY A 117 -9.36 -25.82 -3.23
CA GLY A 117 -9.21 -26.36 -4.58
C GLY A 117 -8.72 -25.31 -5.59
N PHE A 118 -7.74 -24.47 -5.20
CA PHE A 118 -7.22 -23.46 -6.09
C PHE A 118 -6.48 -24.08 -7.27
N VAL A 119 -6.95 -23.75 -8.47
CA VAL A 119 -6.31 -24.19 -9.72
C VAL A 119 -5.39 -23.07 -10.21
N LEU A 120 -4.12 -23.41 -10.38
CA LEU A 120 -3.12 -22.48 -10.91
C LEU A 120 -3.52 -22.03 -12.33
N PRO A 121 -3.54 -20.73 -12.62
CA PRO A 121 -3.81 -20.25 -13.97
C PRO A 121 -2.76 -20.76 -14.98
N GLU A 122 -3.18 -21.04 -16.22
CA GLU A 122 -2.26 -21.42 -17.29
C GLU A 122 -1.11 -20.42 -17.48
N LYS A 123 -1.39 -19.13 -17.23
CA LYS A 123 -0.40 -18.07 -17.29
C LYS A 123 -0.43 -17.23 -16.02
N VAL A 124 0.73 -17.18 -15.36
CA VAL A 124 0.98 -16.31 -14.20
C VAL A 124 1.85 -15.13 -14.64
N TYR A 125 1.45 -13.92 -14.26
CA TYR A 125 2.15 -12.69 -14.60
C TYR A 125 2.91 -12.17 -13.37
N GLY A 126 4.20 -12.37 -13.34
CA GLY A 126 5.04 -12.11 -12.16
C GLY A 126 4.82 -13.17 -11.07
N GLU A 127 4.98 -12.81 -9.83
CA GLU A 127 4.85 -13.71 -8.69
C GLU A 127 3.38 -13.92 -8.29
N LEU A 128 3.00 -15.15 -8.00
CA LEU A 128 1.69 -15.49 -7.46
C LEU A 128 1.57 -15.06 -5.99
N ILE A 129 2.64 -15.28 -5.22
CA ILE A 129 2.80 -14.82 -3.85
C ILE A 129 4.07 -13.96 -3.79
N GLU A 130 3.92 -12.69 -3.46
CA GLU A 130 4.99 -11.69 -3.42
C GLU A 130 5.37 -11.37 -1.97
N ASP A 131 6.65 -11.54 -1.62
CA ASP A 131 7.21 -11.04 -0.36
C ASP A 131 7.57 -9.55 -0.51
N ARG A 132 6.88 -8.70 0.24
CA ARG A 132 7.11 -7.25 0.30
C ARG A 132 7.81 -6.83 1.58
N ALA A 133 8.51 -7.75 2.23
CA ALA A 133 9.20 -7.61 3.51
C ALA A 133 8.27 -7.37 4.71
N THR A 134 7.33 -6.45 4.62
CA THR A 134 6.37 -6.10 5.70
C THR A 134 5.00 -6.74 5.51
N GLN A 135 4.79 -7.39 4.37
CA GLN A 135 3.53 -7.95 3.90
C GLN A 135 3.80 -9.08 2.91
N ILE A 136 3.04 -10.14 2.98
CA ILE A 136 2.98 -11.18 1.95
C ILE A 136 1.67 -11.03 1.19
N THR A 137 1.76 -10.95 -0.15
CA THR A 137 0.60 -10.69 -1.02
C THR A 137 0.39 -11.83 -2.01
N PHE A 138 -0.76 -12.50 -1.95
CA PHE A 138 -1.23 -13.38 -3.02
C PHE A 138 -1.96 -12.57 -4.08
N ALA A 139 -1.81 -12.91 -5.37
CA ALA A 139 -2.52 -12.30 -6.49
C ALA A 139 -2.97 -13.37 -7.50
N GLY A 140 -4.28 -13.51 -7.72
CA GLY A 140 -4.90 -14.65 -8.43
C GLY A 140 -4.36 -14.96 -9.83
N PHE A 141 -3.85 -13.96 -10.57
CA PHE A 141 -3.14 -14.13 -11.86
C PHE A 141 -1.67 -13.70 -11.79
N GLY A 142 -1.15 -13.46 -10.57
CA GLY A 142 0.18 -12.91 -10.34
C GLY A 142 0.19 -11.38 -10.20
N SER A 143 1.25 -10.89 -9.58
CA SER A 143 1.41 -9.49 -9.15
C SER A 143 1.37 -8.49 -10.32
N GLN A 144 1.79 -8.91 -11.53
CA GLN A 144 1.91 -8.07 -12.74
C GLN A 144 0.79 -8.35 -13.77
N ALA A 145 -0.27 -9.08 -13.41
CA ALA A 145 -1.36 -9.36 -14.34
C ALA A 145 -2.05 -8.06 -14.82
N PRO A 146 -2.47 -7.98 -16.10
CA PRO A 146 -3.22 -6.85 -16.63
C PRO A 146 -4.53 -6.61 -15.87
N LEU A 147 -4.93 -5.33 -15.73
CA LEU A 147 -6.13 -4.95 -14.99
C LEU A 147 -7.41 -5.65 -15.49
N PRO A 148 -7.66 -5.82 -16.79
CA PRO A 148 -8.84 -6.56 -17.28
C PRO A 148 -8.93 -7.99 -16.72
N LEU A 149 -7.81 -8.73 -16.69
CA LEU A 149 -7.78 -10.09 -16.13
C LEU A 149 -8.01 -10.07 -14.61
N LYS A 150 -7.37 -9.14 -13.89
CA LYS A 150 -7.59 -8.98 -12.45
C LYS A 150 -9.05 -8.71 -12.11
N SER A 151 -9.72 -7.88 -12.92
CA SER A 151 -11.10 -7.45 -12.66
C SER A 151 -12.13 -8.57 -12.83
N VAL A 152 -11.87 -9.56 -13.69
CA VAL A 152 -12.79 -10.68 -13.93
C VAL A 152 -12.51 -11.90 -13.06
N TRP A 153 -11.36 -11.94 -12.35
CA TRP A 153 -10.96 -13.10 -11.57
C TRP A 153 -11.88 -13.38 -10.37
N ASP A 154 -12.24 -12.31 -9.65
CA ASP A 154 -13.08 -12.38 -8.44
C ASP A 154 -13.85 -11.06 -8.25
N PRO A 155 -14.79 -10.75 -9.16
CA PRO A 155 -15.49 -9.46 -9.17
C PRO A 155 -16.38 -9.25 -7.94
N ASP A 156 -16.95 -10.32 -7.40
CA ASP A 156 -17.83 -10.32 -6.22
C ASP A 156 -17.11 -10.64 -4.91
N ARG A 157 -15.79 -10.82 -4.95
CA ARG A 157 -14.89 -11.14 -3.82
C ARG A 157 -15.13 -12.49 -3.15
N ARG A 158 -15.98 -13.36 -3.69
CA ARG A 158 -16.33 -14.65 -3.06
C ARG A 158 -15.13 -15.57 -2.93
N LYS A 159 -14.28 -15.66 -3.97
CA LYS A 159 -13.08 -16.49 -3.92
C LYS A 159 -12.13 -16.02 -2.82
N ARG A 160 -11.83 -14.71 -2.77
CA ARG A 160 -10.95 -14.15 -1.74
C ARG A 160 -11.53 -14.27 -0.35
N LEU A 161 -12.83 -14.07 -0.16
CA LEU A 161 -13.46 -14.22 1.16
C LEU A 161 -13.37 -15.68 1.66
N ALA A 162 -13.58 -16.68 0.79
CA ALA A 162 -13.39 -18.08 1.14
C ALA A 162 -11.93 -18.38 1.52
N MET A 163 -10.96 -17.91 0.74
CA MET A 163 -9.54 -18.04 1.03
C MET A 163 -9.15 -17.36 2.35
N ILE A 164 -9.66 -16.14 2.60
CA ILE A 164 -9.42 -15.40 3.84
C ILE A 164 -9.96 -16.14 5.05
N ALA A 165 -11.13 -16.77 4.95
CA ALA A 165 -11.71 -17.55 6.05
C ALA A 165 -10.78 -18.71 6.45
N VAL A 166 -10.20 -19.41 5.46
CA VAL A 166 -9.23 -20.49 5.72
C VAL A 166 -7.95 -19.94 6.34
N LEU A 167 -7.37 -18.91 5.72
CA LEU A 167 -6.14 -18.30 6.23
C LEU A 167 -6.31 -17.76 7.68
N THR A 168 -7.44 -17.11 7.98
CA THR A 168 -7.72 -16.59 9.32
C THR A 168 -7.77 -17.70 10.37
N ARG A 169 -8.20 -18.89 10.00
CA ARG A 169 -8.19 -20.06 10.89
C ARG A 169 -6.78 -20.64 11.06
N LEU A 170 -5.96 -20.65 9.99
CA LEU A 170 -4.62 -21.23 10.00
C LEU A 170 -3.59 -20.34 10.70
N ILE A 171 -3.71 -19.02 10.52
CA ILE A 171 -2.75 -18.01 11.03
C ILE A 171 -3.51 -16.84 11.69
N PRO A 172 -4.24 -17.09 12.81
CA PRO A 172 -5.11 -16.09 13.45
C PRO A 172 -4.36 -14.89 14.05
N GLU A 173 -3.05 -14.98 14.22
CA GLU A 173 -2.20 -13.90 14.72
C GLU A 173 -1.89 -12.82 13.69
N PHE A 174 -2.14 -13.07 12.41
CA PHE A 174 -1.96 -12.09 11.34
C PHE A 174 -3.25 -11.38 10.97
N GLU A 175 -3.11 -10.23 10.34
CA GLU A 175 -4.21 -9.49 9.70
C GLU A 175 -4.27 -9.90 8.24
N ILE A 176 -5.44 -10.36 7.78
CA ILE A 176 -5.65 -10.85 6.43
C ILE A 176 -6.77 -10.06 5.78
N ARG A 177 -6.47 -9.40 4.67
CA ARG A 177 -7.40 -8.50 3.98
C ARG A 177 -7.41 -8.71 2.48
N THR A 178 -8.54 -8.38 1.86
CA THR A 178 -8.56 -8.25 0.40
C THR A 178 -7.75 -7.02 -0.01
N GLY A 179 -6.79 -7.22 -0.92
CA GLY A 179 -6.05 -6.14 -1.59
C GLY A 179 -6.57 -5.91 -3.01
N GLY A 180 -6.59 -4.68 -3.48
CA GLY A 180 -6.94 -4.33 -4.85
C GLY A 180 -8.12 -5.11 -5.45
N THR A 181 -7.98 -5.55 -6.71
CA THR A 181 -9.04 -6.28 -7.45
C THR A 181 -8.95 -7.80 -7.34
N SER A 182 -7.77 -8.38 -7.11
CA SER A 182 -7.53 -9.83 -7.16
C SER A 182 -6.51 -10.32 -6.12
N SER A 183 -6.18 -9.53 -5.13
CA SER A 183 -5.15 -9.87 -4.14
C SER A 183 -5.71 -10.10 -2.74
N ILE A 184 -4.93 -10.86 -1.96
CA ILE A 184 -5.06 -11.03 -0.51
C ILE A 184 -3.73 -10.61 0.09
N ASP A 185 -3.79 -9.72 1.08
CA ASP A 185 -2.63 -9.21 1.80
C ASP A 185 -2.62 -9.78 3.21
N VAL A 186 -1.47 -10.33 3.63
CA VAL A 186 -1.21 -10.81 4.99
C VAL A 186 -0.16 -9.92 5.64
N THR A 187 -0.51 -9.31 6.77
CA THR A 187 0.35 -8.40 7.53
C THR A 187 0.32 -8.75 9.02
N ARG A 188 1.19 -8.13 9.82
CA ARG A 188 1.01 -8.15 11.27
C ARG A 188 -0.31 -7.50 11.65
N LYS A 189 -0.94 -7.97 12.72
CA LYS A 189 -2.14 -7.32 13.27
C LYS A 189 -1.88 -5.86 13.63
N GLY A 190 -2.87 -5.03 13.38
CA GLY A 190 -2.81 -3.60 13.67
C GLY A 190 -2.10 -2.76 12.60
N ILE A 191 -1.60 -3.39 11.52
CA ILE A 191 -1.06 -2.69 10.35
C ILE A 191 -2.21 -2.31 9.42
N ASP A 192 -2.60 -1.06 9.48
CA ASP A 192 -3.64 -0.44 8.66
C ASP A 192 -3.34 1.04 8.42
N LYS A 193 -4.22 1.76 7.73
CA LYS A 193 -4.01 3.20 7.50
C LYS A 193 -4.00 4.00 8.81
N ALA A 194 -4.71 3.55 9.87
CA ALA A 194 -4.67 4.20 11.17
C ALA A 194 -3.29 4.00 11.85
N HIS A 195 -2.66 2.82 11.67
CA HIS A 195 -1.27 2.60 12.06
C HIS A 195 -0.36 3.62 11.34
N GLY A 196 -0.49 3.74 10.02
CA GLY A 196 0.28 4.71 9.25
C GLY A 196 0.13 6.15 9.76
N ILE A 197 -1.08 6.58 10.13
CA ILE A 197 -1.31 7.90 10.71
C ILE A 197 -0.57 8.05 12.06
N ARG A 198 -0.60 7.04 12.93
CA ARG A 198 0.18 7.05 14.18
C ARG A 198 1.69 7.12 13.93
N GLN A 199 2.18 6.43 12.90
CA GLN A 199 3.59 6.52 12.50
C GLN A 199 3.95 7.91 11.95
N MET A 200 3.04 8.55 11.19
CA MET A 200 3.22 9.94 10.75
C MET A 200 3.32 10.89 11.95
N GLU A 201 2.41 10.77 12.91
CA GLU A 201 2.45 11.59 14.15
C GLU A 201 3.79 11.45 14.87
N LYS A 202 4.24 10.23 15.07
CA LYS A 202 5.50 9.91 15.76
C LYS A 202 6.73 10.41 15.01
N HIS A 203 6.86 10.09 13.73
CA HIS A 203 8.09 10.32 12.96
C HIS A 203 8.21 11.72 12.35
N LEU A 204 7.07 12.39 12.11
CA LEU A 204 7.06 13.76 11.63
C LEU A 204 6.92 14.79 12.76
N ASN A 205 6.77 14.31 14.01
CA ASN A 205 6.48 15.14 15.19
C ASN A 205 5.33 16.12 14.92
N MET A 206 4.23 15.60 14.42
CA MET A 206 3.09 16.38 13.97
C MET A 206 1.80 15.75 14.48
N PRO A 207 1.03 16.45 15.35
CA PRO A 207 -0.18 15.88 15.93
C PRO A 207 -1.26 15.65 14.86
N ILE A 208 -2.09 14.61 15.05
CA ILE A 208 -3.14 14.20 14.09
C ILE A 208 -4.08 15.37 13.76
N GLN A 209 -4.35 16.26 14.72
CA GLN A 209 -5.19 17.44 14.52
C GLN A 209 -4.63 18.43 13.49
N ASP A 210 -3.33 18.39 13.20
CA ASP A 210 -2.68 19.20 12.18
C ASP A 210 -2.67 18.52 10.80
N MET A 211 -3.23 17.31 10.70
CA MET A 211 -3.33 16.53 9.47
C MET A 211 -4.71 16.66 8.84
N VAL A 212 -4.77 16.46 7.54
CA VAL A 212 -5.99 16.25 6.77
C VAL A 212 -5.80 15.00 5.92
N PHE A 213 -6.74 14.08 5.95
CA PHE A 213 -6.75 12.87 5.13
C PHE A 213 -7.73 13.03 3.97
N VAL A 214 -7.26 12.67 2.76
CA VAL A 214 -8.01 12.74 1.50
C VAL A 214 -8.17 11.35 0.91
#